data_3ee4dad5940b36acde7f9f4cb7d3a8a1
#
_entry.id   3ee4dad5940b36acde7f9f4cb7d3a8a1
#
_cell.length_a   1.000
_cell.length_b   1.000
_cell.length_c   1.000
_cell.angle_alpha   90.00
_cell.angle_beta   90.00
_cell.angle_gamma   90.00
#
_symmetry.space_group_name_H-M   'P 1'
#
loop_
_entity.id
_entity.type
_entity.pdbx_description
1 polymer ?
#
loop_
_entity_poly.entity_id
_entity_poly.type
_entity_poly.pdbx_seq_one_letter_code
_entity_poly.pdbx_strand_id
1 'polypeptide(L)'
;MKQIFFEYGKLYANLLEKIYPAKNSTGFAERNLSVNFAKAYERMAEGNNQEVYTWYEFQFGDKNNLHVDAVIINESSKELIIIESKRYNNPQEKIKEVGKDIYRIQELVDELKRENAEGIYRIKLDQMVKCQGIILADVWTETDAKREILEAYKKGIENPRDSEAFLKKYERKLGIDGGELEVQYDVQSFKTIDAVKNYNLVSFWWNIK
;
A
#
# COMPACT_ATOMS: atom_id res chain seq x y z
N MET A 1 -3.95 10.99 -5.45
CA MET A 1 -3.20 10.29 -4.37
C MET A 1 -2.53 11.21 -3.35
N LYS A 2 -1.74 12.23 -3.71
CA LYS A 2 -1.03 13.09 -2.72
C LYS A 2 -1.94 13.70 -1.65
N GLN A 3 -3.14 14.16 -2.02
CA GLN A 3 -4.09 14.72 -1.07
C GLN A 3 -4.60 13.66 -0.08
N ILE A 4 -4.84 12.43 -0.53
CA ILE A 4 -5.29 11.34 0.34
C ILE A 4 -4.19 10.99 1.35
N PHE A 5 -2.92 10.90 0.92
CA PHE A 5 -1.81 10.66 1.84
C PHE A 5 -1.66 11.79 2.85
N PHE A 6 -1.89 13.04 2.46
CA PHE A 6 -1.90 14.16 3.39
C PHE A 6 -2.99 14.02 4.46
N GLU A 7 -4.23 13.67 4.10
CA GLU A 7 -5.32 13.46 5.06
C GLU A 7 -5.08 12.22 5.93
N TYR A 8 -4.50 11.17 5.36
CA TYR A 8 -4.05 9.99 6.09
C TYR A 8 -2.99 10.34 7.14
N GLY A 9 -2.00 11.17 6.78
CA GLY A 9 -0.99 11.65 7.71
C GLY A 9 -1.57 12.50 8.84
N LYS A 10 -2.53 13.37 8.56
CA LYS A 10 -3.25 14.13 9.61
C LYS A 10 -3.97 13.19 10.58
N LEU A 11 -4.60 12.14 10.07
CA LEU A 11 -5.26 11.15 10.93
C LEU A 11 -4.25 10.49 11.86
N TYR A 12 -3.07 10.13 11.36
CA TYR A 12 -2.00 9.55 12.19
C TYR A 12 -1.41 10.53 13.17
N ALA A 13 -1.22 11.80 12.82
CA ALA A 13 -0.78 12.83 13.75
C ALA A 13 -1.73 12.93 14.95
N ASN A 14 -3.04 12.93 14.69
CA ASN A 14 -4.06 12.96 15.74
C ASN A 14 -4.07 11.67 16.58
N LEU A 15 -3.86 10.50 15.96
CA LEU A 15 -3.78 9.24 16.69
C LEU A 15 -2.55 9.18 17.60
N LEU A 16 -1.41 9.64 17.11
CA LEU A 16 -0.17 9.70 17.89
C LEU A 16 -0.32 10.63 19.10
N GLU A 17 -1.00 11.76 18.93
CA GLU A 17 -1.23 12.70 20.02
C GLU A 17 -2.16 12.12 21.12
N LYS A 18 -3.19 11.38 20.71
CA LYS A 18 -4.25 10.92 21.62
C LYS A 18 -4.06 9.50 22.15
N ILE A 19 -3.48 8.62 21.33
CA ILE A 19 -3.43 7.18 21.58
C ILE A 19 -1.99 6.66 21.37
N TYR A 20 -1.00 7.47 21.73
CA TYR A 20 0.38 7.04 21.59
C TYR A 20 0.62 5.68 22.27
N PRO A 21 1.20 4.70 21.57
CA PRO A 21 1.45 3.40 22.18
C PRO A 21 2.38 3.56 23.38
N ALA A 22 2.07 2.87 24.47
CA ALA A 22 2.88 2.91 25.68
C ALA A 22 4.34 2.57 25.37
N LYS A 23 5.26 3.12 26.14
CA LYS A 23 6.69 2.81 26.08
C LYS A 23 6.88 1.29 26.07
N ASN A 24 7.64 0.76 25.12
CA ASN A 24 7.86 -0.68 24.87
C ASN A 24 6.66 -1.43 24.23
N SER A 25 5.59 -0.76 23.81
CA SER A 25 4.58 -1.41 22.99
C SER A 25 5.17 -1.74 21.61
N THR A 26 4.59 -2.74 20.95
CA THR A 26 4.97 -3.08 19.59
C THR A 26 4.50 -2.04 18.55
N GLY A 27 3.91 -0.92 18.99
CA GLY A 27 3.34 0.12 18.12
C GLY A 27 1.97 -0.25 17.54
N PHE A 28 1.58 0.42 16.48
CA PHE A 28 0.31 0.12 15.81
C PHE A 28 0.37 -1.23 15.10
N ALA A 29 -0.72 -1.99 15.13
CA ALA A 29 -0.83 -3.19 14.32
C ALA A 29 -0.82 -2.84 12.82
N GLU A 30 -0.22 -3.70 12.00
CA GLU A 30 -0.12 -3.54 10.54
C GLU A 30 -1.48 -3.22 9.90
N ARG A 31 -2.51 -3.92 10.31
CA ARG A 31 -3.89 -3.69 9.88
C ARG A 31 -4.39 -2.26 10.10
N ASN A 32 -3.88 -1.54 11.09
CA ASN A 32 -4.27 -0.15 11.33
C ASN A 32 -3.85 0.79 10.19
N LEU A 33 -2.83 0.42 9.41
CA LEU A 33 -2.39 1.21 8.26
C LEU A 33 -3.49 1.22 7.19
N SER A 34 -3.94 0.04 6.76
CA SER A 34 -4.99 -0.10 5.75
C SER A 34 -6.33 0.48 6.21
N VAL A 35 -6.75 0.20 7.45
CA VAL A 35 -7.99 0.72 8.03
C VAL A 35 -8.01 2.24 8.10
N ASN A 36 -6.92 2.86 8.55
CA ASN A 36 -6.86 4.32 8.67
C ASN A 36 -6.73 5.01 7.30
N PHE A 37 -6.05 4.37 6.34
CA PHE A 37 -6.03 4.86 4.97
C PHE A 37 -7.43 4.84 4.34
N ALA A 38 -8.13 3.72 4.48
CA ALA A 38 -9.50 3.59 3.97
C ALA A 38 -10.42 4.65 4.60
N LYS A 39 -10.35 4.87 5.92
CA LYS A 39 -11.12 5.94 6.59
C LYS A 39 -10.78 7.34 6.04
N ALA A 40 -9.52 7.62 5.76
CA ALA A 40 -9.13 8.91 5.18
C ALA A 40 -9.69 9.07 3.76
N TYR A 41 -9.67 7.98 2.98
CA TYR A 41 -10.26 7.95 1.64
C TYR A 41 -11.78 8.14 1.66
N GLU A 42 -12.48 7.37 2.49
CA GLU A 42 -13.93 7.42 2.65
C GLU A 42 -14.40 8.82 3.05
N ARG A 43 -13.77 9.45 4.04
CA ARG A 43 -14.10 10.83 4.46
C ARG A 43 -13.93 11.84 3.33
N MET A 44 -12.88 11.68 2.54
CA MET A 44 -12.64 12.56 1.39
C MET A 44 -13.70 12.34 0.30
N ALA A 45 -14.06 11.09 0.05
CA ALA A 45 -15.09 10.72 -0.92
C ALA A 45 -16.49 11.21 -0.48
N GLU A 46 -16.84 11.05 0.80
CA GLU A 46 -18.08 11.59 1.39
C GLU A 46 -18.18 13.11 1.20
N GLY A 47 -17.10 13.84 1.45
CA GLY A 47 -17.02 15.29 1.21
C GLY A 47 -17.27 15.70 -0.25
N ASN A 48 -17.09 14.78 -1.19
CA ASN A 48 -17.35 14.96 -2.62
C ASN A 48 -18.61 14.25 -3.12
N ASN A 49 -19.47 13.75 -2.23
CA ASN A 49 -20.66 12.97 -2.55
C ASN A 49 -20.38 11.75 -3.44
N GLN A 50 -19.25 11.07 -3.20
CA GLN A 50 -18.86 9.88 -3.95
C GLN A 50 -19.27 8.61 -3.21
N GLU A 51 -19.68 7.61 -3.97
CA GLU A 51 -20.05 6.29 -3.46
C GLU A 51 -18.82 5.38 -3.43
N VAL A 52 -18.45 4.95 -2.21
CA VAL A 52 -17.24 4.16 -1.95
C VAL A 52 -17.58 2.93 -1.11
N TYR A 53 -16.99 1.82 -1.49
CA TYR A 53 -17.04 0.56 -0.76
C TYR A 53 -15.64 0.10 -0.40
N THR A 54 -15.43 -0.29 0.86
CA THR A 54 -14.17 -0.86 1.34
C THR A 54 -14.39 -2.29 1.82
N TRP A 55 -13.54 -3.19 1.37
CA TRP A 55 -13.49 -4.56 1.86
C TRP A 55 -12.10 -4.86 2.42
N TYR A 56 -12.06 -5.29 3.66
CA TYR A 56 -10.82 -5.68 4.34
C TYR A 56 -10.58 -7.18 4.23
N GLU A 57 -9.29 -7.60 4.23
CA GLU A 57 -8.89 -9.00 4.09
C GLU A 57 -9.55 -9.64 2.84
N PHE A 58 -9.44 -8.94 1.71
CA PHE A 58 -10.05 -9.42 0.47
C PHE A 58 -9.27 -10.62 -0.06
N GLN A 59 -9.96 -11.75 -0.20
CA GLN A 59 -9.40 -12.99 -0.74
C GLN A 59 -9.68 -13.11 -2.24
N PHE A 60 -8.65 -13.46 -2.99
CA PHE A 60 -8.73 -13.71 -4.42
C PHE A 60 -8.58 -15.22 -4.68
N GLY A 61 -9.51 -15.80 -5.44
CA GLY A 61 -9.43 -17.17 -5.91
C GLY A 61 -9.58 -18.24 -4.83
N ASP A 62 -9.93 -19.45 -5.31
CA ASP A 62 -10.16 -20.58 -4.42
C ASP A 62 -8.89 -21.30 -3.95
N LYS A 63 -7.76 -21.12 -4.63
CA LYS A 63 -6.63 -22.06 -4.54
C LYS A 63 -5.41 -21.60 -3.77
N ASN A 64 -5.25 -20.30 -3.49
CA ASN A 64 -3.91 -19.82 -3.08
C ASN A 64 -3.83 -19.03 -1.79
N ASN A 65 -4.88 -18.90 -0.99
CA ASN A 65 -4.86 -18.04 0.19
C ASN A 65 -4.29 -16.62 -0.10
N LEU A 66 -4.40 -16.17 -1.36
CA LEU A 66 -3.98 -14.84 -1.75
C LEU A 66 -5.02 -13.86 -1.24
N HIS A 67 -4.63 -13.04 -0.31
CA HIS A 67 -5.45 -11.95 0.22
C HIS A 67 -4.64 -10.67 0.22
N VAL A 68 -5.34 -9.56 0.19
CA VAL A 68 -4.78 -8.22 0.41
C VAL A 68 -5.48 -7.58 1.60
N ASP A 69 -4.80 -6.68 2.27
CA ASP A 69 -5.32 -6.07 3.50
C ASP A 69 -6.60 -5.27 3.29
N ALA A 70 -6.72 -4.59 2.14
CA ALA A 70 -7.96 -3.92 1.78
C ALA A 70 -8.10 -3.70 0.26
N VAL A 71 -9.35 -3.62 -0.17
CA VAL A 71 -9.74 -3.17 -1.50
C VAL A 71 -10.74 -2.03 -1.33
N ILE A 72 -10.55 -0.93 -2.05
CA ILE A 72 -11.48 0.20 -2.11
C ILE A 72 -12.01 0.30 -3.54
N ILE A 73 -13.32 0.38 -3.66
CA ILE A 73 -14.02 0.58 -4.91
C ILE A 73 -14.74 1.92 -4.82
N ASN A 74 -14.36 2.87 -5.67
CA ASN A 74 -15.08 4.13 -5.83
C ASN A 74 -15.92 4.06 -7.11
N GLU A 75 -17.22 3.83 -6.93
CA GLU A 75 -18.17 3.70 -8.04
C GLU A 75 -18.36 5.00 -8.80
N SER A 76 -18.26 6.14 -8.12
CA SER A 76 -18.44 7.45 -8.73
C SER A 76 -17.29 7.83 -9.65
N SER A 77 -16.05 7.58 -9.25
CA SER A 77 -14.84 7.85 -10.06
C SER A 77 -14.37 6.65 -10.88
N LYS A 78 -15.03 5.49 -10.75
CA LYS A 78 -14.62 4.23 -11.38
C LYS A 78 -13.15 3.88 -11.08
N GLU A 79 -12.80 3.96 -9.80
CA GLU A 79 -11.45 3.70 -9.31
C GLU A 79 -11.44 2.45 -8.42
N LEU A 80 -10.48 1.56 -8.67
CA LEU A 80 -10.15 0.42 -7.83
C LEU A 80 -8.79 0.66 -7.18
N ILE A 81 -8.73 0.53 -5.86
CA ILE A 81 -7.48 0.63 -5.09
C ILE A 81 -7.27 -0.67 -4.34
N ILE A 82 -6.10 -1.27 -4.50
CA ILE A 82 -5.67 -2.48 -3.81
C ILE A 82 -4.57 -2.12 -2.84
N ILE A 83 -4.74 -2.47 -1.57
CA ILE A 83 -3.88 -2.02 -0.48
C ILE A 83 -3.24 -3.22 0.20
N GLU A 84 -1.94 -3.14 0.39
CA GLU A 84 -1.15 -4.02 1.25
C GLU A 84 -0.44 -3.16 2.30
N SER A 85 -0.39 -3.64 3.53
CA SER A 85 0.25 -2.95 4.65
C SER A 85 1.43 -3.75 5.16
N LYS A 86 2.50 -3.06 5.54
CA LYS A 86 3.70 -3.67 6.08
C LYS A 86 4.21 -2.89 7.27
N ARG A 87 4.64 -3.63 8.28
CA ARG A 87 5.33 -3.06 9.40
C ARG A 87 6.83 -3.30 9.28
N TYR A 88 7.61 -2.24 9.39
CA TYR A 88 9.05 -2.34 9.25
C TYR A 88 9.77 -2.16 10.59
N ASN A 89 10.29 -3.26 11.11
CA ASN A 89 11.25 -3.22 12.21
C ASN A 89 12.66 -2.87 11.71
N ASN A 90 12.96 -3.25 10.45
CA ASN A 90 14.22 -2.94 9.77
C ASN A 90 13.95 -2.59 8.30
N PRO A 91 14.16 -1.32 7.90
CA PRO A 91 13.89 -0.87 6.53
C PRO A 91 14.65 -1.63 5.46
N GLN A 92 15.92 -2.01 5.72
CA GLN A 92 16.78 -2.66 4.72
C GLN A 92 16.35 -4.09 4.38
N GLU A 93 15.80 -4.82 5.35
CA GLU A 93 15.33 -6.18 5.11
C GLU A 93 13.97 -6.20 4.42
N LYS A 94 13.12 -5.27 4.78
CA LYS A 94 11.72 -5.23 4.31
C LYS A 94 11.54 -4.65 2.92
N ILE A 95 12.51 -3.93 2.40
CA ILE A 95 12.41 -3.37 1.05
C ILE A 95 12.25 -4.45 -0.02
N LYS A 96 12.87 -5.62 0.18
CA LYS A 96 12.71 -6.78 -0.72
C LYS A 96 11.27 -7.30 -0.72
N GLU A 97 10.60 -7.21 0.43
CA GLU A 97 9.19 -7.61 0.54
C GLU A 97 8.27 -6.64 -0.18
N VAL A 98 8.55 -5.33 -0.14
CA VAL A 98 7.79 -4.33 -0.93
C VAL A 98 7.79 -4.68 -2.41
N GLY A 99 8.95 -4.97 -2.99
CA GLY A 99 9.04 -5.39 -4.38
C GLY A 99 8.18 -6.63 -4.69
N LYS A 100 8.22 -7.63 -3.82
CA LYS A 100 7.38 -8.83 -3.97
C LYS A 100 5.89 -8.51 -3.92
N ASP A 101 5.48 -7.63 -3.01
CA ASP A 101 4.08 -7.25 -2.85
C ASP A 101 3.57 -6.42 -4.03
N ILE A 102 4.41 -5.56 -4.62
CA ILE A 102 4.08 -4.84 -5.85
C ILE A 102 3.72 -5.84 -6.97
N TYR A 103 4.57 -6.85 -7.18
CA TYR A 103 4.31 -7.88 -8.19
C TYR A 103 3.11 -8.76 -7.84
N ARG A 104 2.94 -9.10 -6.57
CA ARG A 104 1.79 -9.87 -6.10
C ARG A 104 0.47 -9.14 -6.37
N ILE A 105 0.41 -7.84 -6.11
CA ILE A 105 -0.78 -7.02 -6.41
C ILE A 105 -1.04 -7.00 -7.92
N GLN A 106 -0.01 -6.95 -8.75
CA GLN A 106 -0.16 -7.03 -10.20
C GLN A 106 -0.76 -8.39 -10.64
N GLU A 107 -0.21 -9.50 -10.12
CA GLU A 107 -0.78 -10.85 -10.36
C GLU A 107 -2.26 -10.94 -9.94
N LEU A 108 -2.60 -10.34 -8.79
CA LEU A 108 -3.98 -10.33 -8.29
C LEU A 108 -4.94 -9.65 -9.24
N VAL A 109 -4.55 -8.54 -9.85
CA VAL A 109 -5.40 -7.84 -10.83
C VAL A 109 -5.58 -8.67 -12.08
N ASP A 110 -4.54 -9.35 -12.55
CA ASP A 110 -4.64 -10.21 -13.72
C ASP A 110 -5.52 -11.45 -13.43
N GLU A 111 -5.48 -11.97 -12.21
CA GLU A 111 -6.40 -13.03 -11.77
C GLU A 111 -7.84 -12.52 -11.69
N LEU A 112 -8.08 -11.34 -11.12
CA LEU A 112 -9.39 -10.71 -11.11
C LEU A 112 -9.96 -10.49 -12.51
N LYS A 113 -9.14 -10.08 -13.48
CA LYS A 113 -9.56 -9.94 -14.88
C LYS A 113 -10.03 -11.28 -15.43
N ARG A 114 -9.28 -12.35 -15.16
CA ARG A 114 -9.61 -13.70 -15.62
C ARG A 114 -10.89 -14.21 -14.94
N GLU A 115 -11.00 -14.11 -13.64
CA GLU A 115 -12.14 -14.61 -12.88
C GLU A 115 -13.41 -13.79 -13.14
N ASN A 116 -13.28 -12.50 -13.43
CA ASN A 116 -14.40 -11.69 -13.89
C ASN A 116 -14.92 -12.12 -15.27
N ALA A 117 -14.02 -12.55 -16.18
CA ALA A 117 -14.43 -13.14 -17.46
C ALA A 117 -15.24 -14.45 -17.26
N GLU A 118 -14.97 -15.18 -16.18
CA GLU A 118 -15.70 -16.38 -15.78
C GLU A 118 -16.95 -16.08 -14.92
N GLY A 119 -17.18 -14.82 -14.56
CA GLY A 119 -18.36 -14.39 -13.79
C GLY A 119 -18.29 -14.68 -12.28
N ILE A 120 -17.11 -14.97 -11.74
CA ILE A 120 -16.91 -15.32 -10.33
C ILE A 120 -17.03 -14.10 -9.42
N TYR A 121 -16.47 -12.96 -9.85
CA TYR A 121 -16.56 -11.70 -9.08
C TYR A 121 -17.52 -10.70 -9.72
N ARG A 122 -18.13 -9.89 -8.84
CA ARG A 122 -19.00 -8.78 -9.27
C ARG A 122 -18.25 -7.46 -9.51
N ILE A 123 -16.96 -7.42 -9.21
CA ILE A 123 -16.12 -6.25 -9.51
C ILE A 123 -15.93 -6.19 -11.03
N LYS A 124 -16.59 -5.25 -11.67
CA LYS A 124 -16.49 -5.06 -13.12
C LYS A 124 -15.24 -4.27 -13.46
N LEU A 125 -14.10 -4.95 -13.52
CA LEU A 125 -12.80 -4.32 -13.79
C LEU A 125 -12.74 -3.62 -15.14
N ASP A 126 -13.46 -4.12 -16.13
CA ASP A 126 -13.64 -3.50 -17.46
C ASP A 126 -14.29 -2.11 -17.40
N GLN A 127 -15.04 -1.85 -16.32
CA GLN A 127 -15.67 -0.55 -16.07
C GLN A 127 -14.79 0.39 -15.23
N MET A 128 -13.69 -0.11 -14.68
CA MET A 128 -12.77 0.71 -13.89
C MET A 128 -11.86 1.52 -14.81
N VAL A 129 -11.95 2.84 -14.68
CA VAL A 129 -11.11 3.79 -15.43
C VAL A 129 -9.69 3.83 -14.85
N LYS A 130 -9.58 3.54 -13.56
CA LYS A 130 -8.31 3.60 -12.85
C LYS A 130 -8.18 2.44 -11.87
N CYS A 131 -7.06 1.74 -11.95
CA CYS A 131 -6.69 0.72 -11.00
C CYS A 131 -5.32 1.06 -10.39
N GLN A 132 -5.22 1.07 -9.07
CA GLN A 132 -4.01 1.45 -8.36
C GLN A 132 -3.62 0.43 -7.31
N GLY A 133 -2.33 0.14 -7.23
CA GLY A 133 -1.72 -0.57 -6.11
C GLY A 133 -1.17 0.41 -5.09
N ILE A 134 -1.32 0.10 -3.81
CA ILE A 134 -0.77 0.87 -2.70
C ILE A 134 -0.12 -0.08 -1.71
N ILE A 135 1.10 0.26 -1.29
CA ILE A 135 1.73 -0.35 -0.12
C ILE A 135 1.89 0.73 0.94
N LEU A 136 1.34 0.46 2.11
CA LEU A 136 1.44 1.31 3.29
C LEU A 136 2.41 0.68 4.27
N ALA A 137 3.30 1.48 4.81
CA ALA A 137 4.27 1.01 5.78
C ALA A 137 4.47 2.01 6.92
N ASP A 138 4.91 1.50 8.08
CA ASP A 138 5.37 2.32 9.16
C ASP A 138 6.77 1.90 9.65
N VAL A 139 7.52 2.86 10.13
CA VAL A 139 8.82 2.62 10.73
C VAL A 139 9.12 3.61 11.84
N TRP A 140 9.67 3.12 12.94
CA TRP A 140 10.16 3.90 14.04
C TRP A 140 11.67 4.13 13.90
N THR A 141 12.10 5.38 13.96
CA THR A 141 13.53 5.74 13.89
C THR A 141 13.94 6.59 15.07
N GLU A 142 15.17 6.43 15.54
CA GLU A 142 15.71 7.20 16.66
C GLU A 142 16.10 8.63 16.22
N THR A 143 16.40 8.81 14.96
CA THR A 143 16.73 10.09 14.36
C THR A 143 15.73 10.46 13.27
N ASP A 144 15.78 11.70 12.80
CA ASP A 144 15.05 12.11 11.58
C ASP A 144 15.73 11.45 10.36
N ALA A 145 15.42 10.18 10.16
CA ALA A 145 15.99 9.34 9.10
C ALA A 145 15.14 9.37 7.81
N LYS A 146 14.27 10.37 7.65
CA LYS A 146 13.39 10.48 6.46
C LYS A 146 14.16 10.32 5.15
N ARG A 147 15.30 10.97 5.04
CA ARG A 147 16.15 10.88 3.85
C ARG A 147 16.74 9.49 3.66
N GLU A 148 17.27 8.90 4.73
CA GLU A 148 17.87 7.55 4.68
C GLU A 148 16.82 6.47 4.36
N ILE A 149 15.63 6.58 4.93
CA ILE A 149 14.49 5.72 4.62
C ILE A 149 14.12 5.85 3.15
N LEU A 150 13.96 7.07 2.65
CA LEU A 150 13.64 7.34 1.26
C LEU A 150 14.71 6.78 0.31
N GLU A 151 15.98 7.02 0.59
CA GLU A 151 17.08 6.52 -0.24
C GLU A 151 17.17 4.99 -0.21
N ALA A 152 16.96 4.36 0.95
CA ALA A 152 16.94 2.91 1.07
C ALA A 152 15.80 2.30 0.24
N TYR A 153 14.61 2.88 0.33
CA TYR A 153 13.46 2.43 -0.44
C TYR A 153 13.62 2.66 -1.94
N LYS A 154 14.13 3.82 -2.33
CA LYS A 154 14.42 4.13 -3.72
C LYS A 154 15.40 3.13 -4.34
N LYS A 155 16.51 2.86 -3.65
CA LYS A 155 17.50 1.87 -4.09
C LYS A 155 16.93 0.46 -4.18
N GLY A 156 16.08 0.06 -3.24
CA GLY A 156 15.46 -1.26 -3.22
C GLY A 156 14.44 -1.46 -4.34
N ILE A 157 13.74 -0.41 -4.74
CA ILE A 157 12.78 -0.44 -5.85
C ILE A 157 13.50 -0.34 -7.20
N GLU A 158 14.50 0.55 -7.33
CA GLU A 158 15.22 0.81 -8.57
C GLU A 158 16.32 -0.23 -8.88
N ASN A 159 16.86 -0.92 -7.84
CA ASN A 159 17.91 -1.93 -8.00
C ASN A 159 17.57 -3.24 -7.26
N PRO A 160 16.68 -4.05 -7.79
CA PRO A 160 16.29 -5.32 -7.18
C PRO A 160 17.32 -6.44 -7.39
N ARG A 161 18.63 -6.14 -7.31
CA ARG A 161 19.70 -7.10 -7.64
C ARG A 161 19.58 -8.48 -6.98
N ASP A 162 19.05 -8.53 -5.77
CA ASP A 162 18.79 -9.80 -5.07
C ASP A 162 17.41 -10.44 -5.41
N SER A 163 16.57 -9.73 -6.13
CA SER A 163 15.29 -10.22 -6.62
C SER A 163 15.32 -10.51 -8.13
N GLU A 164 16.47 -10.38 -8.78
CA GLU A 164 16.60 -10.54 -10.25
C GLU A 164 16.06 -11.90 -10.74
N ALA A 165 16.34 -12.97 -9.99
CA ALA A 165 15.79 -14.30 -10.32
C ALA A 165 14.26 -14.37 -10.09
N PHE A 166 13.75 -13.66 -9.08
CA PHE A 166 12.33 -13.57 -8.79
C PHE A 166 11.63 -12.69 -9.83
N LEU A 167 12.19 -11.52 -10.14
CA LEU A 167 11.70 -10.61 -11.16
C LEU A 167 11.68 -11.27 -12.54
N LYS A 168 12.78 -11.89 -12.98
CA LYS A 168 12.84 -12.63 -14.25
C LYS A 168 11.81 -13.76 -14.35
N LYS A 169 11.51 -14.42 -13.23
CA LYS A 169 10.46 -15.45 -13.17
C LYS A 169 9.07 -14.85 -13.34
N TYR A 170 8.83 -13.66 -12.77
CA TYR A 170 7.55 -12.95 -12.85
C TYR A 170 7.40 -12.18 -14.17
N GLU A 171 8.43 -11.51 -14.67
CA GLU A 171 8.43 -10.88 -16.00
C GLU A 171 8.02 -11.87 -17.10
N ARG A 172 8.56 -13.09 -17.06
CA ARG A 172 8.19 -14.16 -17.99
C ARG A 172 6.75 -14.63 -17.82
N LYS A 173 6.21 -14.61 -16.59
CA LYS A 173 4.86 -15.07 -16.29
C LYS A 173 3.79 -14.03 -16.63
N LEU A 174 4.11 -12.75 -16.44
CA LEU A 174 3.18 -11.65 -16.57
C LEU A 174 3.19 -11.01 -17.98
N GLY A 175 4.10 -11.47 -18.87
CA GLY A 175 4.20 -10.89 -20.22
C GLY A 175 4.53 -9.38 -20.19
N ILE A 176 5.16 -8.91 -19.12
CA ILE A 176 5.60 -7.53 -18.98
C ILE A 176 6.87 -7.37 -19.82
N ASP A 177 6.68 -7.19 -21.13
CA ASP A 177 7.78 -6.77 -22.01
C ASP A 177 8.19 -5.34 -21.62
N GLY A 178 9.24 -5.23 -20.80
CA GLY A 178 10.09 -4.04 -20.71
C GLY A 178 9.47 -2.71 -20.30
N GLY A 179 8.23 -2.67 -19.82
CA GLY A 179 7.61 -1.44 -19.32
C GLY A 179 8.03 -1.19 -17.87
N GLU A 180 8.83 -0.15 -17.63
CA GLU A 180 9.15 0.30 -16.28
C GLU A 180 7.86 0.59 -15.50
N LEU A 181 7.70 -0.11 -14.37
CA LEU A 181 6.63 0.17 -13.43
C LEU A 181 7.01 1.47 -12.69
N GLU A 182 6.30 2.55 -12.96
CA GLU A 182 6.53 3.82 -12.28
C GLU A 182 5.90 3.80 -10.89
N VAL A 183 6.68 3.47 -9.87
CA VAL A 183 6.27 3.49 -8.47
C VAL A 183 6.58 4.87 -7.88
N GLN A 184 5.54 5.55 -7.41
CA GLN A 184 5.66 6.79 -6.67
C GLN A 184 5.71 6.50 -5.17
N TYR A 185 6.30 7.38 -4.39
CA TYR A 185 6.42 7.21 -2.94
C TYR A 185 6.36 8.54 -2.17
N ASP A 186 5.95 8.44 -0.90
CA ASP A 186 5.95 9.54 0.07
C ASP A 186 6.35 9.06 1.46
N VAL A 187 6.99 9.91 2.26
CA VAL A 187 7.29 9.66 3.66
C VAL A 187 6.85 10.85 4.51
N GLN A 188 6.01 10.58 5.48
CA GLN A 188 5.58 11.55 6.47
C GLN A 188 6.15 11.18 7.84
N SER A 189 6.88 12.11 8.45
CA SER A 189 7.55 11.93 9.74
C SER A 189 6.84 12.70 10.83
N PHE A 190 6.61 12.05 11.97
CA PHE A 190 5.95 12.60 13.13
C PHE A 190 6.89 12.49 14.34
N LYS A 191 7.07 13.58 15.07
CA LYS A 191 7.77 13.55 16.35
C LYS A 191 6.85 12.97 17.41
N THR A 192 7.40 12.08 18.22
CA THR A 192 6.67 11.51 19.34
C THR A 192 6.77 12.41 20.58
N ILE A 193 5.85 12.24 21.53
CA ILE A 193 5.75 13.09 22.72
C ILE A 193 7.02 13.04 23.57
N ASP A 194 7.67 11.88 23.61
CA ASP A 194 8.93 11.68 24.38
C ASP A 194 10.18 12.12 23.59
N ALA A 195 10.01 12.60 22.35
CA ALA A 195 11.08 13.08 21.45
C ALA A 195 12.25 12.09 21.22
N VAL A 196 12.12 10.83 21.66
CA VAL A 196 13.17 9.82 21.53
C VAL A 196 13.15 9.16 20.16
N LYS A 197 11.96 9.01 19.57
CA LYS A 197 11.79 8.37 18.29
C LYS A 197 10.85 9.15 17.37
N ASN A 198 11.10 9.08 16.10
CA ASN A 198 10.19 9.55 15.06
C ASN A 198 9.36 8.37 14.54
N TYR A 199 8.08 8.58 14.38
CA TYR A 199 7.20 7.67 13.66
C TYR A 199 7.11 8.13 12.22
N ASN A 200 7.34 7.23 11.28
CA ASN A 200 7.31 7.54 9.86
C ASN A 200 6.28 6.66 9.17
N LEU A 201 5.38 7.29 8.42
CA LEU A 201 4.51 6.63 7.47
C LEU A 201 5.18 6.65 6.10
N VAL A 202 5.29 5.49 5.49
CA VAL A 202 5.83 5.32 4.15
C VAL A 202 4.72 4.78 3.26
N SER A 203 4.52 5.43 2.13
CA SER A 203 3.49 5.05 1.17
C SER A 203 4.11 4.89 -0.21
N PHE A 204 3.78 3.79 -0.89
CA PHE A 204 4.11 3.53 -2.28
C PHE A 204 2.83 3.39 -3.06
N TRP A 205 2.76 3.93 -4.26
CA TRP A 205 1.60 3.75 -5.12
C TRP A 205 1.98 3.77 -6.59
N TRP A 206 1.23 3.04 -7.39
CA TRP A 206 1.41 2.96 -8.84
C TRP A 206 0.09 2.69 -9.52
N ASN A 207 0.04 3.02 -10.81
CA ASN A 207 -1.08 2.62 -11.65
C ASN A 207 -0.85 1.17 -12.12
N ILE A 208 -1.88 0.36 -12.02
CA ILE A 208 -1.89 -1.01 -12.52
C ILE A 208 -2.46 -0.94 -13.94
N LYS A 209 -1.70 -1.42 -14.90
CA LYS A 209 -2.10 -1.40 -16.32
C LYS A 209 -2.99 -2.58 -16.68
#